data_689e104de555688d2045c595c46c9ae1
#
_entry.id   689e104de555688d2045c595c46c9ae1
#
_cell.length_a   1.000
_cell.length_b   1.000
_cell.length_c   1.000
_cell.angle_alpha   90.00
_cell.angle_beta   90.00
_cell.angle_gamma   90.00
#
_symmetry.space_group_name_H-M   'P 1'
#
loop_
_entity.id
_entity.type
_entity.pdbx_description
1 polymer ?
#
loop_
_entity_poly.entity_id
_entity_poly.type
_entity_poly.pdbx_seq_one_letter_code
_entity_poly.pdbx_strand_id
1 'polypeptide(L)'
;MIIKNVRVYTEDQQFTDGEIVIRDGMIGDSHVVSGVDAEPEAGEEVLDGEGCYAIPGLIDLHFHGCMGYDFCDGTKEAIEEIARYEASIGVTAISPATMTLPVEELENILETAAEYKEEAKKRAKEGGSKEADLIGVNMEGPFISVEKKGAQDERNIITCNEEVCRRFLDASKGLVKYVGIAPERNEDAVSFIRAMKDKVNISLAHTNAGYDKAMEAFQAGANHAVHLYNAMPAFTHRAPGVVGAVCDSEHVDVELICDGVHIHPSMVRATFKMMGADRMILISDSMRATGMPDGQYTLGGLDVNVVGNRATLVSNGALAGSATNLLDCMRVAVKEMGIPSVSYTHLRAHETLSDL
;
A
#
# COMPACT_ATOMS: atom_id res chain seq x y z
N MET A 1 12.70 -16.32 -22.16
CA MET A 1 13.05 -16.85 -20.82
C MET A 1 12.04 -17.92 -20.46
N ILE A 2 12.49 -19.02 -19.87
CA ILE A 2 11.62 -20.05 -19.31
C ILE A 2 11.96 -20.23 -17.84
N ILE A 3 10.97 -20.22 -16.95
CA ILE A 3 11.12 -20.51 -15.52
C ILE A 3 10.51 -21.90 -15.29
N LYS A 4 11.34 -22.90 -14.98
CA LYS A 4 10.92 -24.29 -14.76
C LYS A 4 10.83 -24.65 -13.29
N ASN A 5 10.18 -25.77 -12.98
CA ASN A 5 10.10 -26.32 -11.63
C ASN A 5 9.57 -25.31 -10.62
N VAL A 6 8.41 -24.70 -10.92
CA VAL A 6 7.72 -23.75 -10.06
C VAL A 6 6.28 -24.16 -9.80
N ARG A 7 5.72 -23.70 -8.70
CA ARG A 7 4.29 -23.72 -8.42
C ARG A 7 3.67 -22.42 -8.89
N VAL A 8 3.03 -22.45 -10.05
CA VAL A 8 2.45 -21.25 -10.67
C VAL A 8 1.09 -20.99 -10.09
N TYR A 9 0.83 -19.74 -9.71
CA TYR A 9 -0.51 -19.28 -9.40
C TYR A 9 -1.31 -19.07 -10.69
N THR A 10 -2.46 -19.74 -10.78
CA THR A 10 -3.29 -19.80 -11.97
C THR A 10 -4.59 -18.97 -11.81
N GLU A 11 -5.27 -18.69 -12.91
CA GLU A 11 -6.51 -17.89 -12.93
C GLU A 11 -7.65 -18.50 -12.06
N ASP A 12 -7.65 -19.81 -11.85
CA ASP A 12 -8.57 -20.50 -10.94
C ASP A 12 -8.15 -20.39 -9.46
N GLN A 13 -7.18 -19.52 -9.16
CA GLN A 13 -6.72 -19.20 -7.80
C GLN A 13 -6.10 -20.41 -7.08
N GLN A 14 -5.46 -21.27 -7.83
CA GLN A 14 -4.75 -22.43 -7.30
C GLN A 14 -3.24 -22.35 -7.64
N PHE A 15 -2.45 -23.13 -6.90
CA PHE A 15 -1.06 -23.34 -7.25
C PHE A 15 -0.93 -24.68 -7.99
N THR A 16 -0.42 -24.62 -9.21
CA THR A 16 -0.19 -25.80 -10.05
C THR A 16 1.28 -25.94 -10.36
N ASP A 17 1.82 -27.14 -10.24
CA ASP A 17 3.22 -27.42 -10.64
C ASP A 17 3.32 -27.21 -12.16
N GLY A 18 4.37 -26.49 -12.59
CA GLY A 18 4.51 -26.15 -14.00
C GLY A 18 5.75 -25.30 -14.29
N GLU A 19 5.67 -24.61 -15.41
CA GLU A 19 6.68 -23.68 -15.88
C GLU A 19 6.04 -22.41 -16.45
N ILE A 20 6.79 -21.31 -16.50
CA ILE A 20 6.35 -20.05 -17.09
C ILE A 20 7.26 -19.73 -18.28
N VAL A 21 6.67 -19.49 -19.44
CA VAL A 21 7.38 -19.04 -20.64
C VAL A 21 7.12 -17.56 -20.87
N ILE A 22 8.19 -16.77 -20.91
CA ILE A 22 8.15 -15.32 -21.12
C ILE A 22 8.87 -15.02 -22.44
N ARG A 23 8.14 -14.49 -23.42
CA ARG A 23 8.67 -14.06 -24.72
C ARG A 23 8.17 -12.67 -25.05
N ASP A 24 9.04 -11.82 -25.57
CA ASP A 24 8.73 -10.42 -25.88
C ASP A 24 8.15 -9.63 -24.68
N GLY A 25 8.59 -9.97 -23.47
CA GLY A 25 8.11 -9.33 -22.24
C GLY A 25 6.70 -9.76 -21.79
N MET A 26 6.11 -10.75 -22.48
CA MET A 26 4.76 -11.24 -22.20
C MET A 26 4.78 -12.70 -21.72
N ILE A 27 3.93 -12.99 -20.74
CA ILE A 27 3.59 -14.38 -20.39
C ILE A 27 2.53 -14.82 -21.42
N GLY A 28 2.80 -15.89 -22.19
CA GLY A 28 1.88 -16.33 -23.22
C GLY A 28 0.68 -17.13 -22.68
N ASP A 29 -0.42 -17.17 -23.45
CA ASP A 29 -1.75 -17.69 -23.06
C ASP A 29 -1.82 -19.20 -22.69
N SER A 30 -0.76 -19.98 -22.92
CA SER A 30 -0.82 -21.44 -22.76
C SER A 30 0.22 -21.98 -21.76
N HIS A 31 0.75 -21.19 -20.87
CA HIS A 31 2.07 -21.40 -20.28
C HIS A 31 2.11 -21.84 -18.82
N VAL A 32 0.99 -22.23 -18.25
CA VAL A 32 0.97 -23.13 -17.11
C VAL A 32 0.72 -24.54 -17.64
N VAL A 33 1.77 -25.21 -18.07
CA VAL A 33 1.64 -26.55 -18.66
C VAL A 33 2.02 -27.57 -17.61
N SER A 34 1.03 -28.21 -17.02
CA SER A 34 1.26 -29.46 -16.32
C SER A 34 1.62 -30.54 -17.34
N GLY A 35 2.88 -30.95 -17.37
CA GLY A 35 3.31 -32.17 -18.05
C GLY A 35 3.82 -32.05 -19.49
N VAL A 36 4.06 -30.85 -20.02
CA VAL A 36 4.77 -30.65 -21.29
C VAL A 36 5.91 -29.68 -21.04
N ASP A 37 7.15 -30.14 -21.11
CA ASP A 37 8.33 -29.27 -20.99
C ASP A 37 8.41 -28.34 -22.20
N ALA A 38 8.47 -27.02 -21.98
CA ALA A 38 8.78 -26.08 -23.03
C ALA A 38 10.22 -26.28 -23.48
N GLU A 39 10.42 -26.44 -24.80
CA GLU A 39 11.76 -26.47 -25.36
C GLU A 39 12.30 -25.04 -25.51
N PRO A 40 13.48 -24.74 -24.93
CA PRO A 40 14.06 -23.42 -25.06
C PRO A 40 14.51 -23.14 -26.51
N GLU A 41 14.24 -21.96 -26.99
CA GLU A 41 14.78 -21.47 -28.25
C GLU A 41 16.27 -21.16 -28.12
N ALA A 42 16.98 -21.06 -29.26
CA ALA A 42 18.42 -20.81 -29.26
C ALA A 42 18.76 -19.47 -28.57
N GLY A 43 19.46 -19.55 -27.43
CA GLY A 43 19.84 -18.37 -26.64
C GLY A 43 18.78 -17.92 -25.61
N GLU A 44 17.69 -18.68 -25.47
CA GLU A 44 16.68 -18.40 -24.45
C GLU A 44 17.19 -18.80 -23.05
N GLU A 45 17.07 -17.88 -22.09
CA GLU A 45 17.46 -18.13 -20.70
C GLU A 45 16.47 -19.09 -20.03
N VAL A 46 17.00 -20.07 -19.27
CA VAL A 46 16.21 -21.00 -18.50
C VAL A 46 16.60 -20.90 -17.04
N LEU A 47 15.62 -20.61 -16.17
CA LEU A 47 15.77 -20.55 -14.72
C LEU A 47 15.11 -21.77 -14.08
N ASP A 48 15.78 -22.41 -13.13
CA ASP A 48 15.17 -23.42 -12.25
C ASP A 48 14.62 -22.75 -11.01
N GLY A 49 13.31 -22.83 -10.81
CA GLY A 49 12.62 -22.23 -9.65
C GLY A 49 12.67 -23.10 -8.39
N GLU A 50 13.33 -24.28 -8.44
CA GLU A 50 13.58 -25.15 -7.28
C GLU A 50 12.32 -25.49 -6.44
N GLY A 51 11.15 -25.56 -7.08
CA GLY A 51 9.86 -25.80 -6.41
C GLY A 51 9.28 -24.57 -5.71
N CYS A 52 9.81 -23.37 -5.96
CA CYS A 52 9.29 -22.12 -5.41
C CYS A 52 7.90 -21.79 -5.96
N TYR A 53 7.19 -20.98 -5.23
CA TYR A 53 5.93 -20.39 -5.69
C TYR A 53 6.21 -19.22 -6.64
N ALA A 54 5.61 -19.27 -7.82
CA ALA A 54 5.59 -18.16 -8.76
C ALA A 54 4.26 -17.42 -8.64
N ILE A 55 4.34 -16.17 -8.23
CA ILE A 55 3.19 -15.28 -8.04
C ILE A 55 3.37 -14.02 -8.89
N PRO A 56 2.29 -13.30 -9.22
CA PRO A 56 2.40 -11.97 -9.78
C PRO A 56 3.25 -11.05 -8.89
N GLY A 57 3.92 -10.08 -9.49
CA GLY A 57 4.65 -9.07 -8.72
C GLY A 57 3.75 -8.38 -7.69
N LEU A 58 4.32 -8.07 -6.53
CA LEU A 58 3.60 -7.40 -5.45
C LEU A 58 3.35 -5.94 -5.81
N ILE A 59 2.30 -5.37 -5.22
CA ILE A 59 1.98 -3.94 -5.33
C ILE A 59 1.82 -3.40 -3.91
N ASP A 60 2.64 -2.42 -3.52
CA ASP A 60 2.50 -1.73 -2.23
C ASP A 60 1.78 -0.40 -2.41
N LEU A 61 0.58 -0.29 -1.83
CA LEU A 61 -0.27 0.91 -1.95
C LEU A 61 -0.08 1.90 -0.82
N HIS A 62 0.63 1.53 0.23
CA HIS A 62 0.80 2.37 1.40
C HIS A 62 2.11 2.06 2.14
N PHE A 63 3.06 2.94 1.98
CA PHE A 63 4.33 2.95 2.69
C PHE A 63 4.99 4.33 2.54
N HIS A 64 5.93 4.70 3.42
CA HIS A 64 6.57 6.02 3.42
C HIS A 64 7.99 5.99 2.86
N GLY A 65 8.71 4.88 3.02
CA GLY A 65 10.07 4.80 2.53
C GLY A 65 10.83 3.54 2.95
N CYS A 66 12.12 3.51 2.59
CA CYS A 66 13.05 2.43 2.90
C CYS A 66 14.49 2.90 2.65
N MET A 67 15.49 2.11 3.08
CA MET A 67 16.92 2.33 2.78
C MET A 67 17.45 3.73 3.14
N GLY A 68 16.86 4.37 4.17
CA GLY A 68 17.23 5.72 4.61
C GLY A 68 16.47 6.86 3.91
N TYR A 69 15.71 6.56 2.87
CA TYR A 69 14.94 7.53 2.10
C TYR A 69 13.45 7.51 2.49
N ASP A 70 12.80 8.66 2.32
CA ASP A 70 11.37 8.86 2.54
C ASP A 70 10.77 9.51 1.28
N PHE A 71 9.58 9.11 0.91
CA PHE A 71 8.89 9.73 -0.24
C PHE A 71 8.72 11.24 -0.05
N CYS A 72 8.50 11.65 1.19
CA CYS A 72 8.41 13.07 1.58
C CYS A 72 9.75 13.81 1.63
N ASP A 73 10.89 13.16 1.34
CA ASP A 73 12.13 13.90 1.07
C ASP A 73 12.01 14.77 -0.20
N GLY A 74 10.99 14.51 -1.04
CA GLY A 74 10.61 15.34 -2.17
C GLY A 74 11.66 15.42 -3.28
N THR A 75 12.50 14.40 -3.42
CA THR A 75 13.56 14.33 -4.43
C THR A 75 13.40 13.13 -5.34
N LYS A 76 13.78 13.27 -6.60
CA LYS A 76 13.78 12.17 -7.57
C LYS A 76 14.69 11.02 -7.14
N GLU A 77 15.82 11.35 -6.50
CA GLU A 77 16.77 10.37 -5.96
C GLU A 77 16.09 9.48 -4.90
N ALA A 78 15.35 10.07 -3.97
CA ALA A 78 14.66 9.32 -2.94
C ALA A 78 13.63 8.36 -3.57
N ILE A 79 12.84 8.82 -4.53
CA ILE A 79 11.85 7.98 -5.23
C ILE A 79 12.54 6.84 -5.99
N GLU A 80 13.66 7.12 -6.67
CA GLU A 80 14.42 6.13 -7.44
C GLU A 80 15.01 5.04 -6.53
N GLU A 81 15.64 5.40 -5.41
CA GLU A 81 16.21 4.44 -4.47
C GLU A 81 15.12 3.59 -3.79
N ILE A 82 14.00 4.20 -3.41
CA ILE A 82 12.82 3.49 -2.91
C ILE A 82 12.33 2.50 -3.97
N ALA A 83 12.07 2.94 -5.19
CA ALA A 83 11.55 2.08 -6.26
C ALA A 83 12.52 0.93 -6.62
N ARG A 84 13.82 1.17 -6.53
CA ARG A 84 14.87 0.15 -6.75
C ARG A 84 14.88 -0.91 -5.64
N TYR A 85 14.77 -0.49 -4.39
CA TYR A 85 14.67 -1.43 -3.27
C TYR A 85 13.41 -2.27 -3.37
N GLU A 86 12.26 -1.66 -3.60
CA GLU A 86 10.98 -2.35 -3.71
C GLU A 86 11.01 -3.39 -4.85
N ALA A 87 11.58 -3.04 -6.01
CA ALA A 87 11.77 -4.01 -7.09
C ALA A 87 12.67 -5.19 -6.67
N SER A 88 13.71 -4.94 -5.87
CA SER A 88 14.64 -5.98 -5.42
C SER A 88 14.01 -7.04 -4.52
N ILE A 89 12.89 -6.72 -3.89
CA ILE A 89 12.12 -7.62 -3.03
C ILE A 89 10.84 -8.15 -3.70
N GLY A 90 10.67 -7.92 -5.01
CA GLY A 90 9.56 -8.45 -5.79
C GLY A 90 8.29 -7.57 -5.81
N VAL A 91 8.37 -6.33 -5.31
CA VAL A 91 7.33 -5.33 -5.50
C VAL A 91 7.54 -4.67 -6.86
N THR A 92 6.59 -4.85 -7.77
CA THR A 92 6.72 -4.39 -9.16
C THR A 92 6.05 -3.04 -9.41
N ALA A 93 5.15 -2.63 -8.51
CA ALA A 93 4.46 -1.35 -8.58
C ALA A 93 4.26 -0.76 -7.17
N ILE A 94 4.35 0.56 -7.07
CA ILE A 94 4.31 1.29 -5.80
C ILE A 94 3.37 2.49 -5.86
N SER A 95 2.67 2.72 -4.75
CA SER A 95 1.91 3.95 -4.47
C SER A 95 2.29 4.46 -3.07
N PRO A 96 3.44 5.15 -2.92
CA PRO A 96 3.90 5.62 -1.63
C PRO A 96 2.93 6.60 -0.99
N ALA A 97 2.91 6.62 0.34
CA ALA A 97 2.09 7.52 1.14
C ALA A 97 2.85 8.81 1.49
N THR A 98 2.13 9.95 1.48
CA THR A 98 2.66 11.19 2.03
C THR A 98 2.47 11.23 3.55
N MET A 99 3.26 12.08 4.22
CA MET A 99 2.99 12.50 5.60
C MET A 99 2.13 13.77 5.62
N THR A 100 1.62 14.14 6.80
CA THR A 100 0.93 15.42 7.01
C THR A 100 1.96 16.56 7.11
N LEU A 101 2.14 17.27 6.02
CA LEU A 101 3.08 18.37 5.82
C LEU A 101 2.33 19.66 5.41
N PRO A 102 2.99 20.84 5.38
CA PRO A 102 2.42 22.04 4.80
C PRO A 102 1.94 21.83 3.36
N VAL A 103 0.83 22.47 3.00
CA VAL A 103 0.19 22.27 1.68
C VAL A 103 1.16 22.51 0.52
N GLU A 104 1.93 23.59 0.58
CA GLU A 104 2.89 23.95 -0.46
C GLU A 104 4.04 22.94 -0.57
N GLU A 105 4.44 22.31 0.55
CA GLU A 105 5.46 21.27 0.55
C GLU A 105 4.92 19.99 -0.08
N LEU A 106 3.68 19.61 0.24
CA LEU A 106 3.00 18.48 -0.40
C LEU A 106 2.87 18.68 -1.91
N GLU A 107 2.53 19.89 -2.38
CA GLU A 107 2.48 20.18 -3.82
C GLU A 107 3.83 19.96 -4.49
N ASN A 108 4.92 20.46 -3.90
CA ASN A 108 6.27 20.29 -4.45
C ASN A 108 6.68 18.81 -4.52
N ILE A 109 6.33 18.01 -3.49
CA ILE A 109 6.56 16.56 -3.47
C ILE A 109 5.80 15.88 -4.61
N LEU A 110 4.54 16.23 -4.79
CA LEU A 110 3.68 15.66 -5.84
C LEU A 110 4.13 16.06 -7.25
N GLU A 111 4.58 17.30 -7.46
CA GLU A 111 5.18 17.74 -8.72
C GLU A 111 6.46 16.95 -9.03
N THR A 112 7.34 16.77 -8.04
CA THR A 112 8.56 15.97 -8.18
C THR A 112 8.24 14.51 -8.54
N ALA A 113 7.22 13.92 -7.89
CA ALA A 113 6.78 12.56 -8.21
C ALA A 113 6.26 12.45 -9.66
N ALA A 114 5.49 13.44 -10.12
CA ALA A 114 4.97 13.48 -11.48
C ALA A 114 6.11 13.61 -12.51
N GLU A 115 7.12 14.42 -12.23
CA GLU A 115 8.31 14.54 -13.07
C GLU A 115 9.12 13.24 -13.11
N TYR A 116 9.36 12.63 -11.94
CA TYR A 116 10.04 11.33 -11.85
C TYR A 116 9.33 10.27 -12.71
N LYS A 117 8.00 10.15 -12.59
CA LYS A 117 7.21 9.18 -13.37
C LYS A 117 7.43 9.34 -14.88
N GLU A 118 7.42 10.57 -15.38
CA GLU A 118 7.65 10.83 -16.81
C GLU A 118 9.08 10.47 -17.25
N GLU A 119 10.07 10.70 -16.40
CA GLU A 119 11.46 10.29 -16.66
C GLU A 119 11.63 8.77 -16.61
N ALA A 120 11.04 8.11 -15.61
CA ALA A 120 11.07 6.65 -15.46
C ALA A 120 10.44 5.94 -16.67
N LYS A 121 9.32 6.46 -17.20
CA LYS A 121 8.72 5.94 -18.45
C LYS A 121 9.67 6.03 -19.65
N LYS A 122 10.50 7.07 -19.74
CA LYS A 122 11.49 7.20 -20.82
C LYS A 122 12.61 6.17 -20.65
N ARG A 123 13.16 6.05 -19.43
CA ARG A 123 14.20 5.05 -19.10
C ARG A 123 13.73 3.63 -19.41
N ALA A 124 12.50 3.30 -19.02
CA ALA A 124 11.93 1.97 -19.28
C ALA A 124 11.85 1.61 -20.77
N LYS A 125 11.57 2.60 -21.66
CA LYS A 125 11.54 2.40 -23.11
C LYS A 125 12.92 2.22 -23.73
N GLU A 126 13.97 2.72 -23.10
CA GLU A 126 15.34 2.72 -23.63
C GLU A 126 16.16 1.46 -23.27
N GLY A 127 15.65 0.57 -22.42
CA GLY A 127 16.41 -0.66 -22.19
C GLY A 127 16.23 -1.33 -20.82
N GLY A 128 15.13 -1.11 -20.17
CA GLY A 128 14.74 -1.82 -18.96
C GLY A 128 15.05 -1.07 -17.68
N SER A 129 14.00 -0.74 -16.94
CA SER A 129 14.10 -0.24 -15.59
C SER A 129 14.29 -1.42 -14.63
N LYS A 130 15.12 -1.21 -13.60
CA LYS A 130 15.24 -2.12 -12.44
C LYS A 130 14.48 -1.56 -11.24
N GLU A 131 13.49 -0.74 -11.48
CA GLU A 131 12.71 0.01 -10.51
C GLU A 131 11.27 -0.50 -10.52
N ALA A 132 10.61 -0.52 -9.36
CA ALA A 132 9.16 -0.69 -9.29
C ALA A 132 8.46 0.51 -9.94
N ASP A 133 7.36 0.27 -10.64
CA ASP A 133 6.64 1.34 -11.31
C ASP A 133 5.88 2.22 -10.31
N LEU A 134 6.12 3.53 -10.31
CA LEU A 134 5.34 4.48 -9.52
C LEU A 134 3.96 4.66 -10.16
N ILE A 135 2.96 3.92 -9.68
CA ILE A 135 1.61 3.91 -10.26
C ILE A 135 0.66 4.91 -9.61
N GLY A 136 0.97 5.37 -8.41
CA GLY A 136 0.13 6.29 -7.66
C GLY A 136 0.84 6.94 -6.50
N VAL A 137 0.09 7.77 -5.78
CA VAL A 137 0.43 8.35 -4.48
C VAL A 137 -0.80 8.23 -3.59
N ASN A 138 -0.60 7.80 -2.34
CA ASN A 138 -1.61 7.74 -1.29
C ASN A 138 -1.41 8.94 -0.35
N MET A 139 -2.37 9.86 -0.29
CA MET A 139 -2.26 11.00 0.60
C MET A 139 -2.77 10.65 1.99
N GLU A 140 -1.84 10.35 2.91
CA GLU A 140 -2.13 10.11 4.31
C GLU A 140 -2.13 11.44 5.09
N GLY A 141 -3.19 12.18 4.94
CA GLY A 141 -3.33 13.56 5.42
C GLY A 141 -3.25 14.57 4.25
N PRO A 142 -3.42 15.85 4.56
CA PRO A 142 -3.54 16.51 5.86
C PRO A 142 -4.95 16.52 6.49
N PHE A 143 -5.96 15.87 5.91
CA PHE A 143 -7.38 15.93 6.32
C PHE A 143 -7.75 14.95 7.44
N ILE A 144 -6.84 14.69 8.36
CA ILE A 144 -6.95 13.66 9.41
C ILE A 144 -7.35 14.22 10.78
N SER A 145 -7.54 13.35 11.77
CA SER A 145 -7.90 13.70 13.15
C SER A 145 -6.67 13.97 14.02
N VAL A 146 -6.69 15.07 14.78
CA VAL A 146 -5.67 15.36 15.79
C VAL A 146 -5.65 14.27 16.88
N GLU A 147 -6.83 13.76 17.28
CA GLU A 147 -6.97 12.73 18.30
C GLU A 147 -6.39 11.38 17.86
N LYS A 148 -6.28 11.16 16.57
CA LYS A 148 -5.79 9.91 15.96
C LYS A 148 -4.58 10.13 15.05
N LYS A 149 -3.87 11.22 15.24
CA LYS A 149 -2.74 11.61 14.39
C LYS A 149 -1.58 10.60 14.35
N GLY A 150 -1.40 9.76 15.38
CA GLY A 150 -0.27 8.83 15.42
C GLY A 150 1.07 9.56 15.28
N ALA A 151 1.85 9.20 14.27
CA ALA A 151 3.13 9.82 13.92
C ALA A 151 3.02 11.04 12.99
N GLN A 152 1.83 11.59 12.81
CA GLN A 152 1.61 12.78 11.97
C GLN A 152 1.80 14.09 12.78
N ASP A 153 2.27 15.15 12.13
CA ASP A 153 2.46 16.46 12.76
C ASP A 153 1.13 17.24 12.82
N GLU A 154 0.62 17.42 14.05
CA GLU A 154 -0.67 18.09 14.28
C GLU A 154 -0.73 19.54 13.79
N ARG A 155 0.41 20.21 13.64
CA ARG A 155 0.49 21.60 13.19
C ARG A 155 0.02 21.78 11.75
N ASN A 156 0.11 20.72 10.96
CA ASN A 156 -0.22 20.69 9.54
C ASN A 156 -1.59 20.04 9.25
N ILE A 157 -2.30 19.57 10.28
CA ILE A 157 -3.62 18.98 10.13
C ILE A 157 -4.65 20.06 9.82
N ILE A 158 -5.38 19.89 8.73
CA ILE A 158 -6.45 20.79 8.32
C ILE A 158 -7.76 20.01 8.10
N THR A 159 -8.88 20.72 8.05
CA THR A 159 -10.18 20.14 7.67
C THR A 159 -10.24 19.87 6.17
N CYS A 160 -11.10 18.94 5.74
CA CYS A 160 -11.32 18.66 4.32
C CYS A 160 -11.62 19.94 3.55
N ASN A 161 -10.89 20.15 2.49
CA ASN A 161 -11.02 21.34 1.63
C ASN A 161 -10.91 20.91 0.17
N GLU A 162 -11.99 21.13 -0.59
CA GLU A 162 -12.06 20.72 -1.99
C GLU A 162 -11.03 21.45 -2.86
N GLU A 163 -10.80 22.74 -2.63
CA GLU A 163 -9.81 23.53 -3.38
C GLU A 163 -8.38 23.00 -3.16
N VAL A 164 -8.01 22.75 -1.89
CA VAL A 164 -6.70 22.18 -1.56
C VAL A 164 -6.56 20.78 -2.16
N CYS A 165 -7.58 19.93 -2.07
CA CYS A 165 -7.54 18.61 -2.66
C CYS A 165 -7.34 18.68 -4.20
N ARG A 166 -8.02 19.58 -4.90
CA ARG A 166 -7.83 19.80 -6.34
C ARG A 166 -6.42 20.24 -6.67
N ARG A 167 -5.81 21.12 -5.87
CA ARG A 167 -4.41 21.52 -6.04
C ARG A 167 -3.48 20.31 -6.00
N PHE A 168 -3.69 19.38 -5.06
CA PHE A 168 -2.91 18.13 -5.00
C PHE A 168 -3.10 17.25 -6.25
N LEU A 169 -4.34 17.10 -6.73
CA LEU A 169 -4.61 16.34 -7.95
C LEU A 169 -3.92 16.97 -9.17
N ASP A 170 -3.94 18.29 -9.28
CA ASP A 170 -3.31 19.03 -10.37
C ASP A 170 -1.77 18.94 -10.30
N ALA A 171 -1.17 19.16 -9.12
CA ALA A 171 0.27 19.05 -8.89
C ALA A 171 0.81 17.66 -9.23
N SER A 172 0.06 16.62 -8.83
CA SER A 172 0.43 15.23 -9.09
C SER A 172 0.25 14.77 -10.53
N LYS A 173 -0.40 15.56 -11.39
CA LYS A 173 -0.79 15.18 -12.77
C LYS A 173 -1.54 13.84 -12.82
N GLY A 174 -2.40 13.60 -11.81
CA GLY A 174 -3.21 12.39 -11.70
C GLY A 174 -2.53 11.20 -11.04
N LEU A 175 -1.35 11.37 -10.42
CA LEU A 175 -0.72 10.32 -9.61
C LEU A 175 -1.39 10.13 -8.25
N VAL A 176 -2.02 11.14 -7.66
CA VAL A 176 -2.79 10.95 -6.42
C VAL A 176 -3.97 10.04 -6.70
N LYS A 177 -4.00 8.86 -6.06
CA LYS A 177 -5.03 7.82 -6.22
C LYS A 177 -5.93 7.69 -5.01
N TYR A 178 -5.41 8.01 -3.84
CA TYR A 178 -6.12 7.95 -2.56
C TYR A 178 -5.95 9.23 -1.79
N VAL A 179 -7.01 9.66 -1.09
CA VAL A 179 -7.00 10.80 -0.16
C VAL A 179 -7.62 10.36 1.15
N GLY A 180 -6.79 10.30 2.20
CA GLY A 180 -7.19 9.96 3.55
C GLY A 180 -7.89 11.10 4.27
N ILE A 181 -9.04 10.82 4.87
CA ILE A 181 -9.82 11.80 5.63
C ILE A 181 -10.30 11.26 6.98
N ALA A 182 -10.51 12.17 7.93
CA ALA A 182 -11.23 11.94 9.18
C ALA A 182 -12.60 12.64 9.10
N PRO A 183 -13.69 11.91 8.77
CA PRO A 183 -14.97 12.52 8.46
C PRO A 183 -15.61 13.22 9.67
N GLU A 184 -15.25 12.86 10.90
CA GLU A 184 -15.76 13.52 12.12
C GLU A 184 -15.20 14.92 12.34
N ARG A 185 -14.09 15.26 11.68
CA ARG A 185 -13.43 16.55 11.79
C ARG A 185 -14.10 17.63 10.93
N ASN A 186 -15.05 17.25 10.10
CA ASN A 186 -15.62 18.12 9.09
C ASN A 186 -17.15 18.00 9.08
N GLU A 187 -17.86 19.11 9.34
CA GLU A 187 -19.32 19.14 9.26
C GLU A 187 -19.80 18.76 7.85
N ASP A 188 -19.03 19.15 6.81
CA ASP A 188 -19.34 18.94 5.40
C ASP A 188 -18.58 17.75 4.76
N ALA A 189 -18.07 16.79 5.55
CA ALA A 189 -17.33 15.65 5.02
C ALA A 189 -18.08 14.90 3.90
N VAL A 190 -19.39 14.73 4.06
CA VAL A 190 -20.27 14.09 3.05
C VAL A 190 -20.27 14.88 1.74
N SER A 191 -20.32 16.21 1.80
CA SER A 191 -20.27 17.07 0.61
C SER A 191 -18.92 16.97 -0.08
N PHE A 192 -17.81 16.99 0.69
CA PHE A 192 -16.47 16.79 0.18
C PHE A 192 -16.32 15.42 -0.53
N ILE A 193 -16.75 14.34 0.13
CA ILE A 193 -16.69 12.99 -0.46
C ILE A 193 -17.44 12.95 -1.79
N ARG A 194 -18.68 13.45 -1.83
CA ARG A 194 -19.48 13.48 -3.06
C ARG A 194 -18.87 14.31 -4.19
N ALA A 195 -18.17 15.39 -3.88
CA ALA A 195 -17.49 16.23 -4.87
C ALA A 195 -16.21 15.60 -5.43
N MET A 196 -15.56 14.72 -4.67
CA MET A 196 -14.24 14.18 -5.01
C MET A 196 -14.23 12.71 -5.43
N LYS A 197 -15.22 11.90 -5.05
CA LYS A 197 -15.24 10.43 -5.26
C LYS A 197 -15.09 9.96 -6.71
N ASP A 198 -15.49 10.78 -7.68
CA ASP A 198 -15.35 10.46 -9.11
C ASP A 198 -14.00 10.92 -9.69
N LYS A 199 -13.10 11.45 -8.86
CA LYS A 199 -11.78 11.97 -9.24
C LYS A 199 -10.65 11.23 -8.55
N VAL A 200 -10.89 10.75 -7.32
CA VAL A 200 -9.91 10.10 -6.48
C VAL A 200 -10.63 9.21 -5.47
N ASN A 201 -10.01 8.09 -5.07
CA ASN A 201 -10.55 7.25 -4.00
C ASN A 201 -10.46 8.00 -2.67
N ILE A 202 -11.56 8.03 -1.93
CA ILE A 202 -11.59 8.64 -0.59
C ILE A 202 -11.49 7.54 0.45
N SER A 203 -10.46 7.67 1.29
CA SER A 203 -10.15 6.70 2.35
C SER A 203 -10.51 7.25 3.71
N LEU A 204 -10.99 6.41 4.64
CA LEU A 204 -11.00 6.76 6.05
C LEU A 204 -9.64 6.43 6.65
N ALA A 205 -8.94 7.46 7.15
CA ALA A 205 -7.58 7.38 7.67
C ALA A 205 -7.43 8.23 8.93
N HIS A 206 -6.64 7.76 9.91
CA HIS A 206 -6.36 8.53 11.13
C HIS A 206 -7.58 9.24 11.69
N THR A 207 -8.64 8.48 11.95
CA THR A 207 -9.98 9.00 12.26
C THR A 207 -10.48 8.52 13.61
N ASN A 208 -11.16 9.39 14.32
CA ASN A 208 -11.88 9.05 15.55
C ASN A 208 -13.39 8.85 15.30
N ALA A 209 -13.78 8.60 14.03
CA ALA A 209 -15.16 8.38 13.65
C ALA A 209 -15.77 7.16 14.35
N GLY A 210 -16.95 7.35 14.93
CA GLY A 210 -17.81 6.25 15.34
C GLY A 210 -18.46 5.56 14.15
N TYR A 211 -19.20 4.47 14.41
CA TYR A 211 -19.85 3.66 13.38
C TYR A 211 -20.76 4.49 12.45
N ASP A 212 -21.67 5.30 13.02
CA ASP A 212 -22.64 6.04 12.21
C ASP A 212 -21.94 7.04 11.28
N LYS A 213 -20.89 7.72 11.77
CA LYS A 213 -20.15 8.70 10.98
C LYS A 213 -19.32 8.03 9.87
N ALA A 214 -18.75 6.86 10.13
CA ALA A 214 -18.07 6.06 9.11
C ALA A 214 -19.06 5.56 8.05
N MET A 215 -20.24 5.09 8.45
CA MET A 215 -21.31 4.68 7.52
C MET A 215 -21.80 5.82 6.64
N GLU A 216 -21.97 7.04 7.20
CA GLU A 216 -22.29 8.23 6.40
C GLU A 216 -21.24 8.49 5.32
N ALA A 217 -19.96 8.37 5.66
CA ALA A 217 -18.85 8.56 4.73
C ALA A 217 -18.84 7.49 3.61
N PHE A 218 -18.98 6.22 3.96
CA PHE A 218 -19.06 5.13 2.98
C PHE A 218 -20.27 5.23 2.07
N GLN A 219 -21.43 5.57 2.60
CA GLN A 219 -22.65 5.82 1.81
C GLN A 219 -22.53 7.06 0.90
N ALA A 220 -21.69 8.04 1.27
CA ALA A 220 -21.41 9.19 0.43
C ALA A 220 -20.46 8.87 -0.75
N GLY A 221 -19.71 7.77 -0.67
CA GLY A 221 -18.82 7.28 -1.71
C GLY A 221 -17.35 7.12 -1.30
N ALA A 222 -17.02 7.21 -0.01
CA ALA A 222 -15.72 6.72 0.46
C ALA A 222 -15.68 5.20 0.27
N ASN A 223 -14.55 4.68 -0.22
CA ASN A 223 -14.46 3.29 -0.68
C ASN A 223 -13.23 2.54 -0.14
N HIS A 224 -12.52 3.13 0.83
CA HIS A 224 -11.28 2.56 1.31
C HIS A 224 -11.08 2.85 2.81
N ALA A 225 -10.44 1.94 3.55
CA ALA A 225 -10.07 2.09 4.95
C ALA A 225 -8.56 1.82 5.12
N VAL A 226 -7.83 2.85 5.53
CA VAL A 226 -6.37 2.84 5.67
C VAL A 226 -5.96 2.06 6.92
N HIS A 227 -4.93 1.21 6.82
CA HIS A 227 -4.31 0.42 7.90
C HIS A 227 -5.27 0.09 9.07
N LEU A 228 -6.33 -0.66 8.76
CA LEU A 228 -7.45 -0.95 9.65
C LEU A 228 -6.99 -1.28 11.08
N TYR A 229 -7.70 -0.80 12.09
CA TYR A 229 -7.40 -0.79 13.54
C TYR A 229 -6.41 0.28 13.98
N ASN A 230 -5.43 0.64 13.16
CA ASN A 230 -4.39 1.60 13.53
C ASN A 230 -4.91 3.03 13.36
N ALA A 231 -4.60 3.89 14.33
CA ALA A 231 -5.10 5.27 14.35
C ALA A 231 -6.63 5.40 14.20
N MET A 232 -7.39 4.44 14.77
CA MET A 232 -8.86 4.37 14.78
C MET A 232 -9.39 4.10 16.18
N PRO A 233 -10.71 4.28 16.46
CA PRO A 233 -11.34 3.78 17.68
C PRO A 233 -11.24 2.26 17.79
N ALA A 234 -11.15 1.76 19.01
CA ALA A 234 -11.13 0.31 19.23
C ALA A 234 -12.44 -0.36 18.77
N PHE A 235 -12.32 -1.51 18.12
CA PHE A 235 -13.46 -2.36 17.75
C PHE A 235 -14.03 -3.04 18.97
N THR A 236 -15.22 -2.63 19.43
CA THR A 236 -15.88 -3.22 20.59
C THR A 236 -17.33 -3.60 20.27
N HIS A 237 -17.90 -4.48 21.08
CA HIS A 237 -19.26 -5.01 20.89
C HIS A 237 -20.40 -3.98 21.05
N ARG A 238 -20.13 -2.77 21.55
CA ARG A 238 -21.11 -1.66 21.70
C ARG A 238 -20.70 -0.40 20.96
N ALA A 239 -19.44 -0.31 20.54
CA ALA A 239 -18.91 0.78 19.74
C ALA A 239 -18.00 0.18 18.66
N PRO A 240 -18.58 -0.31 17.55
CA PRO A 240 -17.83 -1.03 16.52
C PRO A 240 -16.95 -0.12 15.65
N GLY A 241 -17.16 1.21 15.71
CA GLY A 241 -16.33 2.19 15.03
C GLY A 241 -16.23 1.97 13.51
N VAL A 242 -15.12 2.41 12.94
CA VAL A 242 -14.82 2.24 11.52
C VAL A 242 -14.78 0.76 11.11
N VAL A 243 -14.21 -0.10 11.95
CA VAL A 243 -14.10 -1.55 11.66
C VAL A 243 -15.48 -2.19 11.43
N GLY A 244 -16.46 -1.88 12.30
CA GLY A 244 -17.83 -2.37 12.13
C GLY A 244 -18.49 -1.79 10.88
N ALA A 245 -18.29 -0.50 10.59
CA ALA A 245 -18.83 0.13 9.39
C ALA A 245 -18.27 -0.49 8.10
N VAL A 246 -16.99 -0.83 8.08
CA VAL A 246 -16.37 -1.56 6.96
C VAL A 246 -16.96 -2.95 6.78
N CYS A 247 -17.26 -3.69 7.89
CA CYS A 247 -17.92 -4.99 7.80
C CYS A 247 -19.27 -4.90 7.08
N ASP A 248 -20.01 -3.81 7.32
CA ASP A 248 -21.36 -3.60 6.76
C ASP A 248 -21.34 -2.86 5.39
N SER A 249 -20.15 -2.59 4.83
CA SER A 249 -19.96 -1.84 3.58
C SER A 249 -19.13 -2.67 2.60
N GLU A 250 -19.78 -3.53 1.79
CA GLU A 250 -19.12 -4.51 0.90
C GLU A 250 -18.23 -3.88 -0.19
N HIS A 251 -18.47 -2.61 -0.53
CA HIS A 251 -17.71 -1.86 -1.55
C HIS A 251 -16.45 -1.20 -1.00
N VAL A 252 -16.12 -1.39 0.26
CA VAL A 252 -14.98 -0.73 0.91
C VAL A 252 -13.79 -1.70 0.98
N ASP A 253 -12.69 -1.33 0.36
CA ASP A 253 -11.42 -2.04 0.45
C ASP A 253 -10.68 -1.70 1.75
N VAL A 254 -9.83 -2.62 2.21
CA VAL A 254 -9.28 -2.59 3.56
C VAL A 254 -7.78 -2.86 3.55
N GLU A 255 -7.00 -1.90 4.01
CA GLU A 255 -5.57 -2.10 4.21
C GLU A 255 -5.29 -2.83 5.54
N LEU A 256 -4.35 -3.77 5.52
CA LEU A 256 -3.81 -4.45 6.71
C LEU A 256 -2.29 -4.47 6.73
N ILE A 257 -1.71 -4.11 7.87
CA ILE A 257 -0.29 -4.28 8.17
C ILE A 257 -0.10 -5.64 8.85
N CYS A 258 0.51 -6.60 8.16
CA CYS A 258 0.71 -7.96 8.68
C CYS A 258 2.16 -8.25 9.09
N ASP A 259 2.81 -7.29 9.75
CA ASP A 259 4.21 -7.38 10.19
C ASP A 259 4.42 -8.14 11.51
N GLY A 260 3.34 -8.60 12.17
CA GLY A 260 3.38 -9.25 13.47
C GLY A 260 3.51 -8.30 14.67
N VAL A 261 3.58 -6.99 14.42
CA VAL A 261 3.71 -5.93 15.45
C VAL A 261 2.41 -5.12 15.59
N HIS A 262 1.86 -4.66 14.46
CA HIS A 262 0.70 -3.76 14.43
C HIS A 262 -0.61 -4.46 14.81
N ILE A 263 -0.81 -5.69 14.34
CA ILE A 263 -2.07 -6.42 14.52
C ILE A 263 -1.76 -7.82 15.04
N HIS A 264 -2.44 -8.21 16.11
CA HIS A 264 -2.31 -9.55 16.66
C HIS A 264 -2.79 -10.61 15.64
N PRO A 265 -2.09 -11.74 15.43
CA PRO A 265 -2.43 -12.75 14.42
C PRO A 265 -3.88 -13.25 14.46
N SER A 266 -4.48 -13.37 15.64
CA SER A 266 -5.89 -13.78 15.76
C SER A 266 -6.84 -12.71 15.22
N MET A 267 -6.49 -11.42 15.30
CA MET A 267 -7.31 -10.34 14.75
C MET A 267 -7.20 -10.30 13.23
N VAL A 268 -6.01 -10.52 12.67
CA VAL A 268 -5.86 -10.68 11.21
C VAL A 268 -6.77 -11.81 10.71
N ARG A 269 -6.71 -13.01 11.33
CA ARG A 269 -7.61 -14.11 10.94
C ARG A 269 -9.09 -13.80 11.12
N ALA A 270 -9.45 -13.06 12.15
CA ALA A 270 -10.83 -12.63 12.37
C ALA A 270 -11.29 -11.67 11.27
N THR A 271 -10.45 -10.73 10.90
CA THR A 271 -10.73 -9.75 9.83
C THR A 271 -10.97 -10.43 8.50
N PHE A 272 -10.12 -11.38 8.11
CA PHE A 272 -10.35 -12.19 6.89
C PHE A 272 -11.67 -12.96 6.92
N LYS A 273 -12.08 -13.46 8.09
CA LYS A 273 -13.38 -14.16 8.22
C LYS A 273 -14.57 -13.22 8.16
N MET A 274 -14.42 -11.99 8.65
CA MET A 274 -15.52 -11.00 8.66
C MET A 274 -15.70 -10.33 7.30
N MET A 275 -14.60 -10.05 6.59
CA MET A 275 -14.63 -9.19 5.41
C MET A 275 -14.38 -9.94 4.09
N GLY A 276 -13.91 -11.20 4.15
CA GLY A 276 -13.45 -11.94 2.97
C GLY A 276 -12.05 -11.52 2.52
N ALA A 277 -11.45 -12.28 1.59
CA ALA A 277 -10.13 -12.00 1.05
C ALA A 277 -10.17 -10.93 -0.06
N ASP A 278 -11.28 -10.85 -0.79
CA ASP A 278 -11.39 -10.06 -2.02
C ASP A 278 -11.28 -8.54 -1.80
N ARG A 279 -11.52 -8.08 -0.59
CA ARG A 279 -11.45 -6.66 -0.20
C ARG A 279 -10.19 -6.32 0.63
N MET A 280 -9.36 -7.32 0.89
CA MET A 280 -8.18 -7.11 1.74
C MET A 280 -7.00 -6.66 0.90
N ILE A 281 -6.31 -5.62 1.33
CA ILE A 281 -5.10 -5.10 0.72
C ILE A 281 -3.98 -5.20 1.75
N LEU A 282 -2.95 -5.97 1.44
CA LEU A 282 -1.77 -6.02 2.29
C LEU A 282 -0.88 -4.83 1.97
N ILE A 283 -0.47 -4.12 3.00
CA ILE A 283 0.44 -2.98 2.91
C ILE A 283 1.63 -3.20 3.86
N SER A 284 2.73 -2.55 3.58
CA SER A 284 3.87 -2.58 4.49
C SER A 284 3.81 -1.49 5.55
N ASP A 285 3.30 -0.32 5.21
CA ASP A 285 3.43 0.90 6.00
C ASP A 285 4.90 1.16 6.41
N SER A 286 5.84 0.74 5.53
CA SER A 286 7.26 0.81 5.79
C SER A 286 7.75 2.26 5.85
N MET A 287 8.74 2.51 6.68
CA MET A 287 9.35 3.83 6.81
C MET A 287 10.86 3.77 6.47
N ARG A 288 11.53 4.92 6.38
CA ARG A 288 12.92 5.01 5.92
C ARG A 288 13.92 4.04 6.57
N ALA A 289 13.63 3.51 7.77
CA ALA A 289 14.48 2.52 8.43
C ALA A 289 14.35 1.11 7.86
N THR A 290 13.35 0.82 7.03
CA THR A 290 13.19 -0.49 6.41
C THR A 290 14.40 -0.81 5.53
N GLY A 291 15.01 -1.98 5.76
CA GLY A 291 16.27 -2.37 5.14
C GLY A 291 17.53 -1.80 5.80
N MET A 292 17.39 -1.01 6.86
CA MET A 292 18.49 -0.39 7.60
C MET A 292 18.74 -1.08 8.95
N PRO A 293 19.92 -0.91 9.59
CA PRO A 293 20.18 -1.41 10.94
C PRO A 293 19.29 -0.76 12.00
N ASP A 294 19.21 -1.39 13.19
CA ASP A 294 18.64 -0.76 14.39
C ASP A 294 19.25 0.62 14.65
N GLY A 295 18.42 1.59 15.04
CA GLY A 295 18.92 2.94 15.28
C GLY A 295 17.83 3.99 15.41
N GLN A 296 18.26 5.25 15.33
CA GLN A 296 17.35 6.40 15.33
C GLN A 296 17.17 6.93 13.91
N TYR A 297 15.94 7.19 13.55
CA TYR A 297 15.51 7.66 12.25
C TYR A 297 14.45 8.74 12.41
N THR A 298 13.85 9.20 11.33
CA THR A 298 12.74 10.16 11.34
C THR A 298 11.57 9.65 10.48
N LEU A 299 10.36 10.07 10.85
CA LEU A 299 9.15 9.90 10.04
C LEU A 299 8.32 11.18 10.15
N GLY A 300 8.03 11.86 9.05
CA GLY A 300 7.30 13.13 9.05
C GLY A 300 7.95 14.21 9.95
N GLY A 301 9.27 14.21 10.07
CA GLY A 301 10.01 15.13 10.94
C GLY A 301 10.01 14.78 12.43
N LEU A 302 9.42 13.66 12.82
CA LEU A 302 9.42 13.16 14.20
C LEU A 302 10.50 12.09 14.40
N ASP A 303 11.17 12.11 15.55
CA ASP A 303 12.21 11.13 15.90
C ASP A 303 11.61 9.76 16.21
N VAL A 304 12.15 8.73 15.57
CA VAL A 304 11.73 7.32 15.70
C VAL A 304 12.93 6.48 16.12
N ASN A 305 12.72 5.58 17.09
CA ASN A 305 13.69 4.56 17.47
C ASN A 305 13.25 3.21 16.89
N VAL A 306 14.17 2.51 16.21
CA VAL A 306 13.93 1.21 15.57
C VAL A 306 14.77 0.14 16.24
N VAL A 307 14.11 -0.95 16.67
CA VAL A 307 14.74 -2.15 17.22
C VAL A 307 14.06 -3.38 16.60
N GLY A 308 14.80 -4.15 15.84
CA GLY A 308 14.25 -5.24 15.02
C GLY A 308 13.22 -4.71 14.03
N ASN A 309 12.01 -5.27 14.04
CA ASN A 309 10.90 -4.82 13.18
C ASN A 309 9.95 -3.81 13.87
N ARG A 310 10.35 -3.23 15.01
CA ARG A 310 9.52 -2.30 15.77
C ARG A 310 10.05 -0.89 15.67
N ALA A 311 9.28 0.00 15.07
CA ALA A 311 9.52 1.44 14.99
C ALA A 311 8.60 2.18 15.96
N THR A 312 9.16 3.05 16.82
CA THR A 312 8.40 3.78 17.83
C THR A 312 8.85 5.23 17.93
N LEU A 313 7.89 6.14 18.12
CA LEU A 313 8.18 7.55 18.41
C LEU A 313 9.01 7.67 19.69
N VAL A 314 10.10 8.43 19.64
CA VAL A 314 10.95 8.72 20.82
C VAL A 314 10.16 9.48 21.89
N SER A 315 9.23 10.33 21.48
CA SER A 315 8.47 11.22 22.38
C SER A 315 7.49 10.49 23.31
N ASN A 316 6.85 9.39 22.85
CA ASN A 316 5.78 8.75 23.60
C ASN A 316 5.69 7.22 23.46
N GLY A 317 6.57 6.60 22.66
CA GLY A 317 6.63 5.16 22.47
C GLY A 317 5.51 4.57 21.58
N ALA A 318 4.68 5.41 20.94
CA ALA A 318 3.68 4.94 19.99
C ALA A 318 4.35 4.34 18.75
N LEU A 319 3.71 3.36 18.11
CA LEU A 319 4.16 2.84 16.82
C LEU A 319 4.17 3.97 15.77
N ALA A 320 5.15 3.94 14.87
CA ALA A 320 5.41 4.99 13.90
C ALA A 320 5.84 4.37 12.56
N GLY A 321 4.87 3.99 11.73
CA GLY A 321 5.10 3.16 10.56
C GLY A 321 5.69 1.79 10.92
N SER A 322 6.11 1.07 9.93
CA SER A 322 6.72 -0.26 10.04
C SER A 322 8.20 -0.23 9.62
N ALA A 323 9.00 -1.14 10.17
CA ALA A 323 10.35 -1.44 9.69
C ALA A 323 10.37 -2.73 8.85
N THR A 324 9.20 -3.19 8.37
CA THR A 324 9.02 -4.44 7.63
C THR A 324 8.55 -4.13 6.20
N ASN A 325 9.17 -4.73 5.19
CA ASN A 325 8.74 -4.59 3.80
C ASN A 325 7.53 -5.48 3.47
N LEU A 326 6.90 -5.24 2.31
CA LEU A 326 5.68 -5.95 1.91
C LEU A 326 5.88 -7.46 1.74
N LEU A 327 7.02 -7.90 1.20
CA LEU A 327 7.31 -9.35 1.06
C LEU A 327 7.39 -10.05 2.42
N ASP A 328 7.99 -9.40 3.42
CA ASP A 328 8.07 -9.95 4.76
C ASP A 328 6.72 -9.88 5.50
N CYS A 329 5.92 -8.82 5.32
CA CYS A 329 4.51 -8.80 5.75
C CYS A 329 3.73 -9.99 5.20
N MET A 330 3.92 -10.31 3.92
CA MET A 330 3.36 -11.50 3.29
C MET A 330 3.80 -12.79 3.96
N ARG A 331 5.09 -12.94 4.15
CA ARG A 331 5.64 -14.15 4.79
C ARG A 331 5.09 -14.35 6.19
N VAL A 332 4.98 -13.27 6.97
CA VAL A 332 4.39 -13.30 8.31
C VAL A 332 2.91 -13.67 8.25
N ALA A 333 2.13 -13.08 7.34
CA ALA A 333 0.71 -13.39 7.16
C ALA A 333 0.50 -14.89 6.88
N VAL A 334 1.29 -15.48 5.99
CA VAL A 334 1.15 -16.91 5.61
C VAL A 334 1.73 -17.83 6.68
N LYS A 335 2.98 -17.62 7.10
CA LYS A 335 3.71 -18.58 7.94
C LYS A 335 3.34 -18.49 9.43
N GLU A 336 3.09 -17.29 9.92
CA GLU A 336 2.89 -17.04 11.35
C GLU A 336 1.42 -16.77 11.70
N MET A 337 0.69 -16.08 10.83
CA MET A 337 -0.71 -15.77 11.07
C MET A 337 -1.67 -16.83 10.53
N GLY A 338 -1.20 -17.72 9.63
CA GLY A 338 -1.98 -18.83 9.08
C GLY A 338 -3.03 -18.40 8.05
N ILE A 339 -2.77 -17.31 7.33
CA ILE A 339 -3.59 -16.91 6.18
C ILE A 339 -3.23 -17.83 5.00
N PRO A 340 -4.21 -18.45 4.33
CA PRO A 340 -3.94 -19.32 3.19
C PRO A 340 -3.15 -18.59 2.09
N SER A 341 -2.12 -19.22 1.54
CA SER A 341 -1.29 -18.63 0.48
C SER A 341 -2.10 -18.26 -0.78
N VAL A 342 -3.20 -18.96 -1.04
CA VAL A 342 -4.11 -18.62 -2.16
C VAL A 342 -4.89 -17.33 -1.92
N SER A 343 -5.24 -16.98 -0.68
CA SER A 343 -5.86 -15.69 -0.34
C SER A 343 -4.96 -14.51 -0.65
N TYR A 344 -3.66 -14.78 -0.77
CA TYR A 344 -2.62 -13.80 -0.91
C TYR A 344 -2.61 -13.08 -2.24
N THR A 345 -2.97 -13.76 -3.29
CA THR A 345 -3.04 -13.20 -4.64
C THR A 345 -4.26 -12.29 -4.83
N HIS A 346 -5.25 -12.36 -3.94
CA HIS A 346 -6.32 -11.39 -3.82
C HIS A 346 -5.92 -10.14 -3.05
N LEU A 347 -4.87 -10.23 -2.21
CA LEU A 347 -4.39 -9.16 -1.35
C LEU A 347 -3.51 -8.13 -2.07
N ARG A 348 -3.25 -8.32 -3.36
CA ARG A 348 -2.61 -7.29 -4.18
C ARG A 348 -3.66 -6.25 -4.54
N ALA A 349 -3.21 -5.03 -4.70
CA ALA A 349 -4.00 -4.00 -5.36
C ALA A 349 -4.26 -4.46 -6.79
N HIS A 350 -5.39 -5.11 -6.96
CA HIS A 350 -5.82 -5.65 -8.23
C HIS A 350 -6.01 -4.55 -9.28
N GLU A 351 -6.25 -4.99 -10.48
CA GLU A 351 -6.81 -4.41 -11.69
C GLU A 351 -7.46 -3.03 -11.55
N THR A 352 -7.94 -2.66 -10.36
CA THR A 352 -8.39 -1.30 -10.02
C THR A 352 -7.35 -0.22 -10.27
N LEU A 353 -6.05 -0.57 -10.33
CA LEU A 353 -5.00 0.39 -10.71
C LEU A 353 -4.73 0.42 -12.22
N SER A 354 -5.11 -0.62 -12.97
CA SER A 354 -5.09 -0.57 -14.44
C SER A 354 -6.23 0.26 -15.02
N ASP A 355 -7.31 0.44 -14.25
CA ASP A 355 -8.48 1.24 -14.59
C ASP A 355 -8.42 2.67 -14.03
N LEU A 356 -7.37 2.98 -13.26
CA LEU A 356 -7.03 4.30 -12.76
C LEU A 356 -5.96 4.96 -13.65
#